data_0d9b1e77c04cc74ed14541289f400c42
#
_entry.id   0d9b1e77c04cc74ed14541289f400c42
#
_cell.length_a   1.000
_cell.length_b   1.000
_cell.length_c   1.000
_cell.angle_alpha   90.00
_cell.angle_beta   90.00
_cell.angle_gamma   90.00
#
_symmetry.space_group_name_H-M   'P 1'
#
loop_
_entity.id
_entity.type
_entity.pdbx_description
1 polymer ?
#
loop_
_entity_poly.entity_id
_entity_poly.type
_entity_poly.pdbx_seq_one_letter_code
_entity_poly.pdbx_strand_id
1 'polypeptide(L)'
;MERKTPESFSNALLRWFTCSLPMCIIVGAVNVHPDYPLILAANRDEFYDRPSTYADFWPDNTDILGGRDLKAGGTWLGINKRGKVAAITNYRDPQNISEEAKSRGSLTKDFLANDQLAAMKYLKQLQKEKADYNGYNLLLFENGKGYHYSNYGSDITTLKPGIFGLSNALLDTPWPKVLRLKETFENLIDTTFTHWDLLKMLEDDQVAPDELLPSTGIPYEWEKAISSICIKTENYGTCCSTVLTLDRRGNLKFTERSFPVGARSNELKTYDVNTNTVNA
;
A
#
# COMPACT_ATOMS: atom_id res chain seq x y z
N MET A 1 13.33 -46.00 -7.60
CA MET A 1 13.60 -44.65 -7.99
C MET A 1 12.42 -44.14 -8.82
N GLU A 2 11.33 -43.77 -8.16
CA GLU A 2 10.09 -43.34 -8.82
C GLU A 2 10.23 -41.91 -9.35
N ARG A 3 10.00 -41.77 -10.64
CA ARG A 3 9.92 -40.43 -11.29
C ARG A 3 8.63 -39.76 -10.83
N LYS A 4 8.74 -38.71 -10.05
CA LYS A 4 7.60 -37.84 -9.74
C LYS A 4 7.05 -37.25 -11.04
N THR A 5 5.79 -37.48 -11.28
CA THR A 5 5.05 -37.04 -12.46
C THR A 5 4.87 -35.51 -12.52
N PRO A 6 4.63 -34.89 -13.71
CA PRO A 6 4.52 -33.45 -13.92
C PRO A 6 3.36 -32.76 -13.18
N GLU A 7 2.41 -33.52 -12.61
CA GLU A 7 1.26 -32.97 -11.86
C GLU A 7 1.63 -32.22 -10.58
N SER A 8 2.81 -32.48 -10.00
CA SER A 8 3.25 -31.78 -8.78
C SER A 8 3.66 -30.33 -9.02
N PHE A 9 4.10 -29.98 -10.24
CA PHE A 9 4.49 -28.61 -10.61
C PHE A 9 3.28 -27.72 -10.89
N SER A 10 2.24 -28.26 -11.54
CA SER A 10 1.00 -27.54 -11.84
C SER A 10 0.23 -27.16 -10.56
N ASN A 11 0.16 -28.06 -9.59
CA ASN A 11 -0.54 -27.82 -8.32
C ASN A 11 0.22 -26.84 -7.39
N ALA A 12 1.54 -26.83 -7.44
CA ALA A 12 2.33 -25.82 -6.74
C ALA A 12 2.11 -24.42 -7.37
N LEU A 13 2.13 -24.30 -8.70
CA LEU A 13 1.80 -23.07 -9.42
C LEU A 13 0.37 -22.59 -9.15
N LEU A 14 -0.62 -23.50 -9.15
CA LEU A 14 -2.01 -23.17 -8.81
C LEU A 14 -2.16 -22.68 -7.35
N ARG A 15 -1.43 -23.27 -6.39
CA ARG A 15 -1.37 -22.77 -5.00
C ARG A 15 -0.77 -21.37 -4.90
N TRP A 16 0.18 -21.01 -5.75
CA TRP A 16 0.75 -19.68 -5.84
C TRP A 16 -0.28 -18.64 -6.33
N PHE A 17 -1.14 -19.05 -7.28
CA PHE A 17 -2.22 -18.20 -7.81
C PHE A 17 -3.40 -18.03 -6.84
N THR A 18 -3.63 -18.97 -5.94
CA THR A 18 -4.75 -18.89 -4.97
C THR A 18 -4.38 -18.19 -3.67
N CYS A 19 -3.10 -18.14 -3.31
CA CYS A 19 -2.59 -17.39 -2.17
C CYS A 19 -2.20 -15.98 -2.62
N SER A 20 -3.15 -15.06 -2.61
CA SER A 20 -2.95 -13.67 -3.05
C SER A 20 -1.73 -13.04 -2.38
N LEU A 21 -0.70 -12.75 -3.17
CA LEU A 21 0.42 -11.89 -2.82
C LEU A 21 0.21 -10.52 -3.48
N PRO A 22 -0.74 -9.68 -3.03
CA PRO A 22 -0.90 -8.35 -3.59
C PRO A 22 0.39 -7.57 -3.38
N MET A 23 0.81 -6.89 -4.44
CA MET A 23 2.09 -6.18 -4.51
C MET A 23 1.80 -4.70 -4.60
N CYS A 24 1.89 -3.97 -3.49
CA CYS A 24 1.71 -2.53 -3.48
C CYS A 24 3.05 -1.82 -3.45
N ILE A 25 3.08 -0.57 -3.90
CA ILE A 25 4.20 0.33 -3.71
C ILE A 25 3.70 1.66 -3.18
N ILE A 26 4.43 2.23 -2.23
CA ILE A 26 4.14 3.50 -1.59
C ILE A 26 5.43 4.32 -1.58
N VAL A 27 5.33 5.60 -1.92
CA VAL A 27 6.36 6.60 -1.63
C VAL A 27 5.74 7.71 -0.82
N GLY A 28 6.50 8.29 0.08
CA GLY A 28 6.00 9.40 0.88
C GLY A 28 7.09 10.35 1.35
N ALA A 29 6.67 11.58 1.62
CA ALA A 29 7.48 12.63 2.21
C ALA A 29 6.88 13.05 3.55
N VAL A 30 7.71 13.09 4.59
CA VAL A 30 7.32 13.49 5.94
C VAL A 30 8.14 14.72 6.33
N ASN A 31 7.47 15.84 6.58
CA ASN A 31 8.05 17.09 7.08
C ASN A 31 9.27 17.63 6.29
N VAL A 32 9.34 17.39 4.98
CA VAL A 32 10.38 17.94 4.09
C VAL A 32 9.84 19.00 3.14
N HIS A 33 8.55 18.97 2.81
CA HIS A 33 7.92 19.99 1.95
C HIS A 33 7.47 21.21 2.79
N PRO A 34 7.65 22.45 2.30
CA PRO A 34 7.28 23.67 3.05
C PRO A 34 5.79 23.74 3.40
N ASP A 35 4.91 23.34 2.49
CA ASP A 35 3.45 23.44 2.65
C ASP A 35 2.79 22.16 3.15
N TYR A 36 3.36 21.01 2.85
CA TYR A 36 2.79 19.69 3.13
C TYR A 36 3.64 18.89 4.12
N PRO A 37 3.22 18.76 5.39
CA PRO A 37 3.88 17.86 6.34
C PRO A 37 3.76 16.39 5.97
N LEU A 38 2.80 16.02 5.10
CA LEU A 38 2.67 14.66 4.57
C LEU A 38 2.26 14.70 3.11
N ILE A 39 3.02 14.00 2.27
CA ILE A 39 2.66 13.66 0.89
C ILE A 39 2.81 12.15 0.76
N LEU A 40 1.80 11.45 0.23
CA LEU A 40 1.85 10.03 -0.10
C LEU A 40 1.39 9.80 -1.53
N ALA A 41 2.05 8.88 -2.21
CA ALA A 41 1.63 8.37 -3.51
C ALA A 41 1.79 6.85 -3.51
N ALA A 42 0.78 6.10 -3.97
CA ALA A 42 0.74 4.65 -3.84
C ALA A 42 0.01 3.98 -4.99
N ASN A 43 0.48 2.81 -5.41
CA ASN A 43 -0.25 1.87 -6.26
C ASN A 43 -0.74 0.68 -5.45
N ARG A 44 -2.00 0.29 -5.68
CA ARG A 44 -2.54 -0.99 -5.26
C ARG A 44 -2.46 -1.97 -6.41
N ASP A 45 -1.67 -3.00 -6.23
CA ASP A 45 -1.56 -4.09 -7.18
C ASP A 45 -2.27 -5.33 -6.65
N GLU A 46 -3.17 -5.90 -7.45
CA GLU A 46 -4.04 -6.99 -7.01
C GLU A 46 -4.50 -7.83 -8.20
N PHE A 47 -5.01 -9.01 -7.94
CA PHE A 47 -5.74 -9.79 -8.93
C PHE A 47 -7.01 -9.06 -9.38
N TYR A 48 -7.25 -9.03 -10.70
CA TYR A 48 -8.34 -8.26 -11.28
C TYR A 48 -9.74 -8.79 -10.93
N ASP A 49 -9.84 -10.05 -10.55
CA ASP A 49 -11.06 -10.70 -10.08
C ASP A 49 -11.36 -10.43 -8.59
N ARG A 50 -10.42 -9.81 -7.82
CA ARG A 50 -10.67 -9.47 -6.42
C ARG A 50 -11.59 -8.27 -6.31
N PRO A 51 -12.83 -8.44 -5.82
CA PRO A 51 -13.79 -7.36 -5.79
C PRO A 51 -13.40 -6.30 -4.75
N SER A 52 -13.44 -5.04 -5.16
CA SER A 52 -13.22 -3.89 -4.29
C SER A 52 -13.99 -2.66 -4.79
N THR A 53 -14.35 -1.76 -3.88
CA THR A 53 -14.96 -0.47 -4.25
C THR A 53 -13.88 0.53 -4.67
N TYR A 54 -14.30 1.57 -5.38
CA TYR A 54 -13.54 2.82 -5.52
C TYR A 54 -13.45 3.52 -4.16
N ALA A 55 -12.49 4.43 -4.01
CA ALA A 55 -12.43 5.26 -2.82
C ALA A 55 -13.72 6.07 -2.67
N ASP A 56 -14.31 5.98 -1.49
CA ASP A 56 -15.46 6.77 -1.07
C ASP A 56 -15.55 6.76 0.46
N PHE A 57 -16.39 7.63 1.03
CA PHE A 57 -16.78 7.49 2.43
C PHE A 57 -17.59 6.22 2.63
N TRP A 58 -17.25 5.45 3.65
CA TRP A 58 -17.90 4.15 3.86
C TRP A 58 -19.33 4.32 4.38
N PRO A 59 -20.32 3.61 3.83
CA PRO A 59 -21.72 3.75 4.24
C PRO A 59 -21.96 3.36 5.72
N ASP A 60 -21.19 2.39 6.23
CA ASP A 60 -21.29 1.87 7.60
C ASP A 60 -20.35 2.59 8.58
N ASN A 61 -19.45 3.44 8.09
CA ASN A 61 -18.61 4.34 8.88
C ASN A 61 -18.19 5.55 8.05
N THR A 62 -19.02 6.58 8.05
CA THR A 62 -18.84 7.79 7.23
C THR A 62 -17.64 8.64 7.62
N ASP A 63 -16.88 8.27 8.65
CA ASP A 63 -15.63 8.92 9.00
C ASP A 63 -14.43 8.35 8.21
N ILE A 64 -14.57 7.15 7.66
CA ILE A 64 -13.51 6.50 6.87
C ILE A 64 -13.71 6.81 5.38
N LEU A 65 -12.64 7.29 4.73
CA LEU A 65 -12.51 7.45 3.29
C LEU A 65 -11.41 6.52 2.77
N GLY A 66 -11.73 5.72 1.76
CA GLY A 66 -10.80 4.81 1.08
C GLY A 66 -11.54 3.72 0.30
N GLY A 67 -10.84 3.06 -0.60
CA GLY A 67 -11.35 1.89 -1.28
C GLY A 67 -11.57 0.74 -0.29
N ARG A 68 -12.57 -0.09 -0.54
CA ARG A 68 -12.89 -1.23 0.34
C ARG A 68 -12.72 -2.55 -0.38
N ASP A 69 -12.00 -3.45 0.23
CA ASP A 69 -11.95 -4.85 -0.18
C ASP A 69 -13.27 -5.54 0.17
N LEU A 70 -14.04 -5.95 -0.83
CA LEU A 70 -15.35 -6.54 -0.60
C LEU A 70 -15.29 -8.00 -0.13
N LYS A 71 -14.14 -8.67 -0.30
CA LYS A 71 -13.94 -10.03 0.19
C LYS A 71 -13.64 -10.07 1.69
N ALA A 72 -12.81 -9.12 2.18
CA ALA A 72 -12.30 -9.11 3.55
C ALA A 72 -12.83 -7.92 4.39
N GLY A 73 -13.52 -6.95 3.78
CA GLY A 73 -14.16 -5.83 4.47
C GLY A 73 -13.22 -4.74 5.00
N GLY A 74 -11.91 -4.84 4.70
CA GLY A 74 -10.88 -3.86 5.10
C GLY A 74 -10.47 -2.91 3.98
N THR A 75 -9.36 -2.21 4.17
CA THR A 75 -8.77 -1.34 3.14
C THR A 75 -7.25 -1.50 3.09
N TRP A 76 -6.65 -1.08 1.98
CA TRP A 76 -5.19 -1.04 1.78
C TRP A 76 -4.58 0.33 2.09
N LEU A 77 -5.34 1.40 1.84
CA LEU A 77 -5.01 2.78 2.17
C LEU A 77 -6.30 3.55 2.41
N GLY A 78 -6.32 4.33 3.46
CA GLY A 78 -7.45 5.17 3.79
C GLY A 78 -7.09 6.23 4.81
N ILE A 79 -8.04 7.12 5.02
CA ILE A 79 -7.99 8.19 6.01
C ILE A 79 -9.26 8.19 6.84
N ASN A 80 -9.21 8.90 7.97
CA ASN A 80 -10.44 9.29 8.62
C ASN A 80 -10.55 10.84 8.70
N LYS A 81 -11.76 11.34 8.98
CA LYS A 81 -12.03 12.78 9.08
C LYS A 81 -11.24 13.50 10.16
N ARG A 82 -10.61 12.78 11.09
CA ARG A 82 -9.77 13.33 12.17
C ARG A 82 -8.27 13.36 11.81
N GLY A 83 -7.93 13.07 10.54
CA GLY A 83 -6.57 13.17 10.03
C GLY A 83 -5.69 11.95 10.29
N LYS A 84 -6.27 10.82 10.74
CA LYS A 84 -5.54 9.56 10.71
C LYS A 84 -5.41 9.08 9.27
N VAL A 85 -4.20 8.57 8.95
CA VAL A 85 -3.92 7.91 7.68
C VAL A 85 -3.36 6.52 7.99
N ALA A 86 -3.82 5.51 7.28
CA ALA A 86 -3.30 4.16 7.37
C ALA A 86 -3.08 3.58 5.98
N ALA A 87 -1.95 2.92 5.78
CA ALA A 87 -1.65 2.19 4.56
C ALA A 87 -0.93 0.89 4.88
N ILE A 88 -1.18 -0.14 4.07
CA ILE A 88 -0.60 -1.46 4.26
C ILE A 88 -0.08 -2.02 2.95
N THR A 89 1.10 -2.64 3.00
CA THR A 89 1.61 -3.50 1.94
C THR A 89 1.84 -4.89 2.49
N ASN A 90 1.76 -5.90 1.65
CA ASN A 90 2.20 -7.24 2.02
C ASN A 90 3.72 -7.28 2.10
N TYR A 91 4.26 -8.09 3.00
CA TYR A 91 5.64 -8.54 2.94
C TYR A 91 5.69 -9.80 2.08
N ARG A 92 6.64 -9.85 1.13
CA ARG A 92 6.75 -10.94 0.17
C ARG A 92 7.55 -12.10 0.78
N ASP A 93 6.84 -13.09 1.27
CA ASP A 93 7.39 -14.36 1.73
C ASP A 93 6.45 -15.51 1.32
N PRO A 94 6.59 -16.01 0.10
CA PRO A 94 5.69 -17.03 -0.43
C PRO A 94 5.81 -18.39 0.25
N GLN A 95 6.88 -18.63 0.98
CA GLN A 95 7.11 -19.92 1.66
C GLN A 95 6.38 -20.01 3.00
N ASN A 96 6.03 -18.85 3.60
CA ASN A 96 5.41 -18.78 4.93
C ASN A 96 4.02 -18.12 4.86
N ILE A 97 3.15 -18.61 3.96
CA ILE A 97 1.77 -18.14 3.85
C ILE A 97 0.84 -19.11 4.56
N SER A 98 0.00 -18.59 5.46
CA SER A 98 -1.09 -19.33 6.10
C SER A 98 -2.43 -18.90 5.52
N GLU A 99 -3.27 -19.86 5.15
CA GLU A 99 -4.66 -19.63 4.70
C GLU A 99 -5.58 -19.23 5.87
N GLU A 100 -5.20 -19.60 7.11
CA GLU A 100 -5.94 -19.31 8.34
C GLU A 100 -5.63 -17.91 8.90
N ALA A 101 -4.62 -17.22 8.34
CA ALA A 101 -4.21 -15.91 8.83
C ALA A 101 -5.34 -14.87 8.68
N LYS A 102 -5.44 -14.00 9.69
CA LYS A 102 -6.37 -12.86 9.67
C LYS A 102 -6.10 -11.94 8.47
N SER A 103 -7.15 -11.28 7.98
CA SER A 103 -7.02 -10.30 6.91
C SER A 103 -6.19 -9.10 7.35
N ARG A 104 -5.12 -8.80 6.61
CA ARG A 104 -4.27 -7.63 6.84
C ARG A 104 -5.00 -6.30 6.67
N GLY A 105 -6.01 -6.25 5.79
CA GLY A 105 -6.83 -5.06 5.56
C GLY A 105 -7.67 -4.64 6.79
N SER A 106 -7.86 -5.54 7.78
CA SER A 106 -8.48 -5.16 9.05
C SER A 106 -7.59 -4.23 9.86
N LEU A 107 -6.26 -4.35 9.76
CA LEU A 107 -5.30 -3.54 10.51
C LEU A 107 -5.44 -2.04 10.21
N THR A 108 -5.59 -1.69 8.95
CA THR A 108 -5.84 -0.30 8.52
C THR A 108 -7.23 0.17 8.96
N LYS A 109 -8.27 -0.65 8.71
CA LYS A 109 -9.64 -0.35 9.08
C LYS A 109 -9.78 -0.10 10.59
N ASP A 110 -9.25 -0.97 11.43
CA ASP A 110 -9.41 -0.91 12.88
C ASP A 110 -8.74 0.33 13.48
N PHE A 111 -7.60 0.75 12.92
CA PHE A 111 -6.96 2.01 13.32
C PHE A 111 -7.78 3.24 12.90
N LEU A 112 -8.30 3.25 11.67
CA LEU A 112 -9.09 4.37 11.15
C LEU A 112 -10.46 4.50 11.83
N ALA A 113 -11.07 3.37 12.20
CA ALA A 113 -12.38 3.34 12.84
C ALA A 113 -12.37 3.73 14.34
N ASN A 114 -11.22 3.71 14.99
CA ASN A 114 -11.12 3.95 16.42
C ASN A 114 -10.27 5.20 16.72
N ASP A 115 -10.94 6.32 16.99
CA ASP A 115 -10.28 7.61 17.27
C ASP A 115 -9.47 7.61 18.55
N GLN A 116 -9.86 6.80 19.53
CA GLN A 116 -9.16 6.69 20.83
C GLN A 116 -7.92 5.77 20.75
N LEU A 117 -7.73 5.08 19.65
CA LEU A 117 -6.62 4.16 19.44
C LEU A 117 -5.40 4.90 18.93
N ALA A 118 -4.49 5.31 19.79
CA ALA A 118 -3.23 5.94 19.41
C ALA A 118 -2.34 4.96 18.60
N ALA A 119 -1.69 5.45 17.54
CA ALA A 119 -0.87 4.63 16.61
C ALA A 119 0.19 3.80 17.35
N MET A 120 0.98 4.42 18.23
CA MET A 120 2.02 3.71 18.98
C MET A 120 1.44 2.61 19.89
N LYS A 121 0.30 2.86 20.53
CA LYS A 121 -0.38 1.85 21.36
C LYS A 121 -0.85 0.68 20.52
N TYR A 122 -1.43 0.96 19.36
CA TYR A 122 -1.89 -0.06 18.42
C TYR A 122 -0.74 -0.91 17.89
N LEU A 123 0.34 -0.28 17.44
CA LEU A 123 1.51 -1.00 16.93
C LEU A 123 2.15 -1.91 17.99
N LYS A 124 2.23 -1.47 19.26
CA LYS A 124 2.69 -2.32 20.37
C LYS A 124 1.78 -3.52 20.65
N GLN A 125 0.49 -3.38 20.42
CA GLN A 125 -0.44 -4.51 20.48
C GLN A 125 -0.16 -5.48 19.31
N LEU A 126 -0.01 -4.98 18.09
CA LEU A 126 0.26 -5.80 16.90
C LEU A 126 1.59 -6.55 16.98
N GLN A 127 2.61 -6.01 17.67
CA GLN A 127 3.85 -6.75 17.94
C GLN A 127 3.61 -8.06 18.71
N LYS A 128 2.60 -8.10 19.57
CA LYS A 128 2.23 -9.31 20.34
C LYS A 128 1.40 -10.28 19.49
N GLU A 129 0.68 -9.76 18.50
CA GLU A 129 -0.22 -10.50 17.62
C GLU A 129 0.40 -10.81 16.25
N LYS A 130 1.72 -10.62 16.11
CA LYS A 130 2.41 -10.70 14.81
C LYS A 130 2.21 -12.02 14.06
N ALA A 131 2.01 -13.12 14.79
CA ALA A 131 1.82 -14.46 14.22
C ALA A 131 0.40 -14.69 13.67
N ASP A 132 -0.55 -13.84 14.00
CA ASP A 132 -1.94 -13.98 13.55
C ASP A 132 -2.14 -13.59 12.08
N TYR A 133 -1.14 -12.96 11.47
CA TYR A 133 -1.21 -12.38 10.13
C TYR A 133 -0.08 -12.89 9.25
N ASN A 134 -0.36 -13.06 7.98
CA ASN A 134 0.68 -13.18 6.96
C ASN A 134 1.52 -11.90 6.91
N GLY A 135 2.72 -11.97 6.28
CA GLY A 135 3.66 -10.87 6.23
C GLY A 135 3.05 -9.54 5.77
N TYR A 136 3.30 -8.46 6.52
CA TYR A 136 2.83 -7.12 6.19
C TYR A 136 3.79 -6.02 6.63
N ASN A 137 3.64 -4.86 6.01
CA ASN A 137 4.13 -3.56 6.47
C ASN A 137 2.94 -2.64 6.68
N LEU A 138 2.89 -1.96 7.80
CA LEU A 138 1.83 -1.03 8.17
C LEU A 138 2.42 0.35 8.39
N LEU A 139 1.88 1.34 7.69
CA LEU A 139 2.15 2.77 7.87
C LEU A 139 0.96 3.41 8.56
N LEU A 140 1.20 4.12 9.66
CA LEU A 140 0.19 4.87 10.40
C LEU A 140 0.65 6.30 10.59
N PHE A 141 -0.26 7.25 10.32
CA PHE A 141 0.00 8.67 10.58
C PHE A 141 -1.13 9.23 11.44
N GLU A 142 -0.73 9.97 12.46
CA GLU A 142 -1.63 10.73 13.33
C GLU A 142 -0.88 11.91 13.96
N ASN A 143 -1.55 13.03 14.16
CA ASN A 143 -1.00 14.20 14.86
C ASN A 143 0.39 14.63 14.34
N GLY A 144 0.58 14.64 13.01
CA GLY A 144 1.84 15.03 12.37
C GLY A 144 3.00 14.05 12.52
N LYS A 145 2.76 12.85 13.06
CA LYS A 145 3.76 11.79 13.23
C LYS A 145 3.44 10.60 12.34
N GLY A 146 4.45 10.02 11.73
CA GLY A 146 4.36 8.79 10.95
C GLY A 146 5.07 7.64 11.66
N TYR A 147 4.52 6.44 11.53
CA TYR A 147 5.07 5.22 12.09
C TYR A 147 5.03 4.11 11.05
N HIS A 148 6.06 3.28 11.05
CA HIS A 148 6.12 2.04 10.28
C HIS A 148 6.32 0.85 11.20
N TYR A 149 5.63 -0.23 10.93
CA TYR A 149 5.83 -1.54 11.54
C TYR A 149 5.67 -2.64 10.52
N SER A 150 6.56 -3.64 10.59
CA SER A 150 6.42 -4.90 9.85
C SER A 150 6.46 -6.07 10.83
N ASN A 151 5.60 -7.08 10.63
CA ASN A 151 5.69 -8.30 11.43
C ASN A 151 6.90 -9.19 11.05
N TYR A 152 7.64 -8.82 10.00
CA TYR A 152 8.95 -9.35 9.63
C TYR A 152 10.13 -8.52 10.19
N GLY A 153 9.84 -7.34 10.73
CA GLY A 153 10.80 -6.52 11.45
C GLY A 153 10.75 -6.75 12.96
N SER A 154 11.75 -6.23 13.67
CA SER A 154 11.79 -6.30 15.14
C SER A 154 11.09 -5.12 15.81
N ASP A 155 11.14 -3.93 15.19
CA ASP A 155 10.87 -2.67 15.87
C ASP A 155 9.82 -1.82 15.16
N ILE A 156 9.15 -0.99 15.96
CA ILE A 156 8.32 0.09 15.45
C ILE A 156 9.23 1.27 15.13
N THR A 157 9.23 1.69 13.87
CA THR A 157 10.01 2.84 13.41
C THR A 157 9.15 4.10 13.43
N THR A 158 9.57 5.14 14.13
CA THR A 158 9.02 6.49 13.93
C THR A 158 9.68 7.10 12.70
N LEU A 159 8.88 7.49 11.72
CA LEU A 159 9.38 8.12 10.48
C LEU A 159 9.99 9.49 10.81
N LYS A 160 11.24 9.67 10.44
CA LYS A 160 11.94 10.96 10.55
C LYS A 160 11.56 11.85 9.36
N PRO A 161 11.79 13.18 9.46
CA PRO A 161 11.70 14.04 8.28
C PRO A 161 12.56 13.47 7.14
N GLY A 162 11.95 13.30 5.97
CA GLY A 162 12.61 12.67 4.82
C GLY A 162 11.62 12.02 3.86
N ILE A 163 12.17 11.46 2.79
CA ILE A 163 11.47 10.68 1.79
C ILE A 163 11.71 9.19 2.06
N PHE A 164 10.63 8.42 2.09
CA PHE A 164 10.69 6.97 2.25
C PHE A 164 10.00 6.26 1.08
N GLY A 165 10.41 5.02 0.84
CA GLY A 165 9.77 4.12 -0.12
C GLY A 165 9.46 2.78 0.53
N LEU A 166 8.32 2.20 0.19
CA LEU A 166 7.87 0.93 0.73
C LEU A 166 7.19 0.10 -0.36
N SER A 167 7.65 -1.14 -0.51
CA SER A 167 6.96 -2.12 -1.34
C SER A 167 6.73 -3.40 -0.54
N ASN A 168 7.19 -4.54 -1.01
CA ASN A 168 6.89 -5.83 -0.42
C ASN A 168 8.10 -6.46 0.33
N ALA A 169 9.02 -5.62 0.76
CA ALA A 169 10.10 -5.90 1.71
C ALA A 169 10.04 -4.88 2.85
N LEU A 170 11.07 -4.76 3.67
CA LEU A 170 11.13 -3.75 4.72
C LEU A 170 11.20 -2.33 4.14
N LEU A 171 10.91 -1.35 4.99
CA LEU A 171 10.97 0.07 4.66
C LEU A 171 12.33 0.42 4.02
N ASP A 172 12.28 1.18 2.93
CA ASP A 172 13.45 1.63 2.17
C ASP A 172 14.37 0.50 1.64
N THR A 173 13.85 -0.73 1.54
CA THR A 173 14.60 -1.79 0.83
C THR A 173 14.84 -1.35 -0.61
N PRO A 174 16.12 -1.35 -1.08
CA PRO A 174 16.51 -0.69 -2.33
C PRO A 174 16.17 -1.52 -3.59
N TRP A 175 14.90 -1.96 -3.72
CA TRP A 175 14.44 -2.56 -4.95
C TRP A 175 14.42 -1.52 -6.08
N PRO A 176 14.73 -1.90 -7.33
CA PRO A 176 14.82 -0.96 -8.45
C PRO A 176 13.62 -0.03 -8.58
N LYS A 177 12.38 -0.56 -8.45
CA LYS A 177 11.16 0.25 -8.52
C LYS A 177 11.05 1.24 -7.35
N VAL A 178 11.52 0.87 -6.15
CA VAL A 178 11.49 1.75 -4.97
C VAL A 178 12.47 2.89 -5.14
N LEU A 179 13.70 2.60 -5.59
CA LEU A 179 14.71 3.63 -5.84
C LEU A 179 14.26 4.62 -6.91
N ARG A 180 13.78 4.11 -8.07
CA ARG A 180 13.30 4.93 -9.18
C ARG A 180 12.10 5.79 -8.79
N LEU A 181 11.15 5.21 -8.04
CA LEU A 181 9.98 5.97 -7.57
C LEU A 181 10.38 7.06 -6.58
N LYS A 182 11.29 6.79 -5.65
CA LYS A 182 11.80 7.80 -4.70
C LYS A 182 12.49 8.96 -5.42
N GLU A 183 13.38 8.67 -6.37
CA GLU A 183 14.10 9.69 -7.15
C GLU A 183 13.13 10.57 -7.95
N THR A 184 12.18 9.95 -8.67
CA THR A 184 11.19 10.71 -9.45
C THR A 184 10.28 11.55 -8.54
N PHE A 185 9.87 10.99 -7.41
CA PHE A 185 9.04 11.68 -6.42
C PHE A 185 9.76 12.87 -5.80
N GLU A 186 11.03 12.71 -5.39
CA GLU A 186 11.85 13.77 -4.82
C GLU A 186 11.96 14.96 -5.79
N ASN A 187 12.37 14.67 -7.03
CA ASN A 187 12.47 15.67 -8.07
C ASN A 187 11.14 16.40 -8.35
N LEU A 188 10.02 15.68 -8.25
CA LEU A 188 8.70 16.25 -8.52
C LEU A 188 8.23 17.16 -7.39
N ILE A 189 8.38 16.76 -6.13
CA ILE A 189 7.90 17.56 -4.99
C ILE A 189 8.77 18.79 -4.70
N ASP A 190 9.98 18.87 -5.25
CA ASP A 190 10.85 20.05 -5.19
C ASP A 190 10.37 21.18 -6.15
N THR A 191 9.39 20.89 -6.98
CA THR A 191 8.78 21.83 -7.91
C THR A 191 7.31 22.12 -7.53
N THR A 192 6.65 23.02 -8.25
CA THR A 192 5.19 23.14 -8.16
C THR A 192 4.56 21.90 -8.81
N PHE A 193 3.81 21.14 -8.05
CA PHE A 193 3.17 19.89 -8.51
C PHE A 193 1.67 19.87 -8.21
N THR A 194 0.98 19.00 -8.89
CA THR A 194 -0.44 18.68 -8.69
C THR A 194 -0.61 17.20 -8.33
N HIS A 195 -1.79 16.81 -7.83
CA HIS A 195 -2.11 15.38 -7.65
C HIS A 195 -2.04 14.60 -8.98
N TRP A 196 -2.30 15.28 -10.11
CA TRP A 196 -2.18 14.66 -11.43
C TRP A 196 -0.74 14.28 -11.78
N ASP A 197 0.22 15.14 -11.46
CA ASP A 197 1.64 14.86 -11.71
C ASP A 197 2.12 13.66 -10.88
N LEU A 198 1.70 13.57 -9.62
CA LEU A 198 1.97 12.42 -8.76
C LEU A 198 1.29 11.13 -9.27
N LEU A 199 0.05 11.22 -9.79
CA LEU A 199 -0.61 10.07 -10.42
C LEU A 199 0.12 9.62 -11.68
N LYS A 200 0.62 10.57 -12.50
CA LYS A 200 1.41 10.27 -13.70
C LYS A 200 2.72 9.55 -13.39
N MET A 201 3.42 9.97 -12.35
CA MET A 201 4.63 9.29 -11.88
C MET A 201 4.37 7.81 -11.54
N LEU A 202 3.20 7.49 -11.01
CA LEU A 202 2.81 6.14 -10.64
C LEU A 202 2.45 5.24 -11.85
N GLU A 203 2.36 5.79 -13.08
CA GLU A 203 2.05 5.04 -14.31
C GLU A 203 3.29 4.38 -14.94
N ASP A 204 4.49 4.56 -14.39
CA ASP A 204 5.73 3.97 -14.92
C ASP A 204 5.66 2.43 -14.92
N ASP A 205 5.56 1.85 -16.11
CA ASP A 205 5.48 0.40 -16.33
C ASP A 205 6.84 -0.23 -16.74
N GLN A 206 7.92 0.52 -16.63
CA GLN A 206 9.26 0.02 -16.93
C GLN A 206 9.67 -1.06 -15.91
N VAL A 207 9.96 -2.25 -16.41
CA VAL A 207 10.51 -3.35 -15.61
C VAL A 207 11.99 -3.14 -15.30
N ALA A 208 12.46 -3.72 -14.22
CA ALA A 208 13.88 -3.66 -13.85
C ALA A 208 14.77 -4.48 -14.81
N PRO A 209 16.06 -4.13 -14.97
CA PRO A 209 17.06 -5.00 -15.58
C PRO A 209 17.15 -6.34 -14.82
N ASP A 210 17.44 -7.42 -15.56
CA ASP A 210 17.42 -8.78 -15.01
C ASP A 210 18.40 -8.97 -13.86
N GLU A 211 19.57 -8.37 -13.96
CA GLU A 211 20.64 -8.42 -12.96
C GLU A 211 20.30 -7.69 -11.65
N LEU A 212 19.27 -6.84 -11.67
CA LEU A 212 18.81 -6.09 -10.50
C LEU A 212 17.53 -6.66 -9.88
N LEU A 213 16.96 -7.72 -10.45
CA LEU A 213 15.76 -8.33 -9.92
C LEU A 213 16.03 -8.93 -8.54
N PRO A 214 15.13 -8.71 -7.55
CA PRO A 214 15.24 -9.39 -6.27
C PRO A 214 15.00 -10.89 -6.46
N SER A 215 15.61 -11.71 -5.59
CA SER A 215 15.33 -13.13 -5.50
C SER A 215 14.49 -13.40 -4.25
N THR A 216 13.17 -13.44 -4.40
CA THR A 216 12.24 -13.58 -3.27
C THR A 216 11.57 -14.94 -3.20
N GLY A 217 12.03 -15.88 -4.05
CA GLY A 217 11.52 -17.26 -4.11
C GLY A 217 10.30 -17.44 -5.02
N ILE A 218 9.92 -16.42 -5.80
CA ILE A 218 8.92 -16.56 -6.87
C ILE A 218 9.60 -16.82 -8.22
N PRO A 219 8.90 -17.34 -9.24
CA PRO A 219 9.46 -17.56 -10.58
C PRO A 219 10.01 -16.28 -11.19
N TYR A 220 11.10 -16.40 -11.96
CA TYR A 220 11.77 -15.27 -12.60
C TYR A 220 10.82 -14.38 -13.43
N GLU A 221 9.95 -14.98 -14.23
CA GLU A 221 8.98 -14.24 -15.06
C GLU A 221 8.04 -13.35 -14.22
N TRP A 222 7.70 -13.81 -13.01
CA TRP A 222 6.93 -13.02 -12.07
C TRP A 222 7.75 -11.91 -11.42
N GLU A 223 9.00 -12.23 -10.95
CA GLU A 223 9.90 -11.18 -10.42
C GLU A 223 10.06 -10.04 -11.43
N LYS A 224 10.21 -10.38 -12.72
CA LYS A 224 10.32 -9.43 -13.81
C LYS A 224 9.04 -8.62 -13.99
N ALA A 225 7.91 -9.28 -14.14
CA ALA A 225 6.61 -8.63 -14.41
C ALA A 225 6.19 -7.64 -13.30
N ILE A 226 6.48 -7.98 -12.03
CA ILE A 226 6.09 -7.15 -10.87
C ILE A 226 7.20 -6.18 -10.42
N SER A 227 8.28 -6.06 -11.20
CA SER A 227 9.40 -5.15 -10.91
C SER A 227 9.14 -3.70 -11.33
N SER A 228 8.06 -3.43 -12.08
CA SER A 228 7.61 -2.09 -12.44
C SER A 228 6.86 -1.38 -11.31
N ILE A 229 6.72 -0.06 -11.41
CA ILE A 229 5.89 0.75 -10.50
C ILE A 229 4.41 0.54 -10.82
N CYS A 230 4.04 0.58 -12.11
CA CYS A 230 2.71 0.23 -12.60
C CYS A 230 2.76 -1.16 -13.23
N ILE A 231 2.12 -2.13 -12.61
CA ILE A 231 2.13 -3.53 -13.06
C ILE A 231 0.97 -3.76 -14.02
N LYS A 232 1.27 -4.38 -15.16
CA LYS A 232 0.29 -4.72 -16.21
C LYS A 232 0.52 -6.16 -16.66
N THR A 233 -0.32 -7.08 -16.20
CA THR A 233 -0.34 -8.47 -16.69
C THR A 233 -1.78 -8.87 -17.06
N GLU A 234 -2.00 -10.08 -17.52
CA GLU A 234 -3.32 -10.54 -17.98
C GLU A 234 -4.38 -10.56 -16.86
N ASN A 235 -4.01 -11.03 -15.65
CA ASN A 235 -4.96 -11.29 -14.56
C ASN A 235 -4.59 -10.57 -13.26
N TYR A 236 -3.47 -9.84 -13.24
CA TYR A 236 -2.92 -9.18 -12.08
C TYR A 236 -2.27 -7.85 -12.47
N GLY A 237 -2.31 -6.86 -11.60
CA GLY A 237 -1.61 -5.61 -11.79
C GLY A 237 -2.20 -4.45 -11.00
N THR A 238 -1.78 -3.25 -11.38
CA THR A 238 -2.20 -2.02 -10.70
C THR A 238 -3.68 -1.76 -10.97
N CYS A 239 -4.47 -1.83 -9.90
CA CYS A 239 -5.92 -1.60 -9.93
C CYS A 239 -6.29 -0.14 -9.70
N CYS A 240 -5.54 0.55 -8.86
CA CYS A 240 -5.70 1.98 -8.62
C CYS A 240 -4.41 2.63 -8.13
N SER A 241 -4.30 3.93 -8.36
CA SER A 241 -3.28 4.81 -7.82
C SER A 241 -3.93 5.82 -6.90
N THR A 242 -3.35 6.03 -5.71
CA THR A 242 -3.85 6.95 -4.70
C THR A 242 -2.78 7.98 -4.36
N VAL A 243 -3.17 9.24 -4.32
CA VAL A 243 -2.33 10.37 -3.88
C VAL A 243 -3.02 11.07 -2.72
N LEU A 244 -2.24 11.43 -1.71
CA LEU A 244 -2.70 12.14 -0.54
C LEU A 244 -1.72 13.25 -0.20
N THR A 245 -2.24 14.46 0.07
CA THR A 245 -1.50 15.57 0.65
C THR A 245 -2.22 16.08 1.89
N LEU A 246 -1.48 16.31 2.97
CA LEU A 246 -1.96 17.00 4.16
C LEU A 246 -1.21 18.33 4.26
N ASP A 247 -1.92 19.44 4.30
CA ASP A 247 -1.32 20.76 4.50
C ASP A 247 -1.15 21.10 6.00
N ARG A 248 -0.41 22.19 6.26
CA ARG A 248 -0.16 22.64 7.65
C ARG A 248 -1.40 23.22 8.36
N ARG A 249 -2.50 23.44 7.62
CA ARG A 249 -3.79 23.90 8.15
C ARG A 249 -4.74 22.74 8.46
N GLY A 250 -4.30 21.48 8.23
CA GLY A 250 -5.12 20.30 8.42
C GLY A 250 -6.07 20.00 7.25
N ASN A 251 -5.88 20.63 6.09
CA ASN A 251 -6.62 20.23 4.90
C ASN A 251 -5.92 19.03 4.26
N LEU A 252 -6.65 17.94 4.20
CA LEU A 252 -6.21 16.70 3.58
C LEU A 252 -6.94 16.56 2.25
N LYS A 253 -6.15 16.46 1.17
CA LYS A 253 -6.66 16.14 -0.15
C LYS A 253 -6.33 14.69 -0.47
N PHE A 254 -7.34 13.93 -0.89
CA PHE A 254 -7.23 12.52 -1.27
C PHE A 254 -7.72 12.37 -2.70
N THR A 255 -6.90 11.81 -3.58
CA THR A 255 -7.27 11.53 -4.97
C THR A 255 -6.95 10.09 -5.30
N GLU A 256 -7.92 9.34 -5.81
CA GLU A 256 -7.73 7.98 -6.32
C GLU A 256 -8.12 7.93 -7.80
N ARG A 257 -7.24 7.36 -8.61
CA ARG A 257 -7.52 6.96 -9.98
C ARG A 257 -7.57 5.45 -10.07
N SER A 258 -8.68 4.93 -10.57
CA SER A 258 -8.86 3.51 -10.87
C SER A 258 -8.53 3.22 -12.33
N PHE A 259 -7.96 2.05 -12.59
CA PHE A 259 -7.66 1.59 -13.94
C PHE A 259 -8.77 0.66 -14.45
N PRO A 260 -9.00 0.62 -15.80
CA PRO A 260 -10.02 -0.22 -16.41
C PRO A 260 -9.54 -1.68 -16.51
N VAL A 261 -9.50 -2.36 -15.37
CA VAL A 261 -9.06 -3.76 -15.25
C VAL A 261 -10.11 -4.61 -14.56
N GLY A 262 -10.34 -5.82 -15.04
CA GLY A 262 -11.42 -6.68 -14.57
C GLY A 262 -12.80 -5.99 -14.77
N ALA A 263 -13.58 -5.90 -13.70
CA ALA A 263 -14.88 -5.22 -13.69
C ALA A 263 -14.79 -3.71 -13.37
N ARG A 264 -13.58 -3.14 -13.23
CA ARG A 264 -13.38 -1.72 -12.88
C ARG A 264 -13.42 -0.84 -14.11
N SER A 265 -13.91 0.39 -13.96
CA SER A 265 -13.80 1.46 -14.95
C SER A 265 -12.64 2.42 -14.63
N ASN A 266 -12.28 3.25 -15.61
CA ASN A 266 -11.32 4.34 -15.37
C ASN A 266 -12.09 5.49 -14.69
N GLU A 267 -11.88 5.63 -13.38
CA GLU A 267 -12.48 6.70 -12.59
C GLU A 267 -11.42 7.52 -11.86
N LEU A 268 -11.67 8.80 -11.73
CA LEU A 268 -10.88 9.73 -10.91
C LEU A 268 -11.81 10.34 -9.86
N LYS A 269 -11.50 10.08 -8.60
CA LYS A 269 -12.23 10.65 -7.46
C LYS A 269 -11.32 11.52 -6.63
N THR A 270 -11.80 12.68 -6.23
CA THR A 270 -11.03 13.62 -5.38
C THR A 270 -11.91 14.07 -4.23
N TYR A 271 -11.33 14.11 -3.04
CA TYR A 271 -11.97 14.52 -1.81
C TYR A 271 -11.07 15.52 -1.07
N ASP A 272 -11.67 16.57 -0.58
CA ASP A 272 -11.04 17.54 0.32
C ASP A 272 -11.65 17.36 1.72
N VAL A 273 -10.83 17.07 2.72
CA VAL A 273 -11.25 16.80 4.10
C VAL A 273 -10.51 17.76 5.03
N ASN A 274 -11.26 18.58 5.78
CA ASN A 274 -10.65 19.41 6.82
C ASN A 274 -10.65 18.64 8.15
N THR A 275 -9.47 18.27 8.61
CA THR A 275 -9.29 17.43 9.81
C THR A 275 -9.46 18.21 11.12
N ASN A 276 -9.52 19.55 11.08
CA ASN A 276 -9.70 20.40 12.26
C ASN A 276 -11.17 20.61 12.64
N THR A 277 -12.12 20.33 11.74
CA THR A 277 -13.56 20.60 11.98
C THR A 277 -14.21 19.62 12.95
N VAL A 278 -13.52 18.55 13.33
CA VAL A 278 -14.06 17.52 14.25
C VAL A 278 -13.72 17.78 15.70
N ASN A 279 -12.92 18.82 15.99
CA ASN A 279 -12.52 19.22 17.35
C ASN A 279 -13.23 20.51 17.85
N ALA A 280 -14.25 20.99 17.13
CA ALA A 280 -15.06 22.15 17.48
C ALA A 280 -16.39 21.76 18.13
#